data_a8abc4ec28a72a406980109c0bf434c5
#
_entry.id   a8abc4ec28a72a406980109c0bf434c5
#
_cell.length_a   1.000
_cell.length_b   1.000
_cell.length_c   1.000
_cell.angle_alpha   90.00
_cell.angle_beta   90.00
_cell.angle_gamma   90.00
#
_symmetry.space_group_name_H-M   'P 1'
#
loop_
_entity.id
_entity.type
_entity.pdbx_description
1 polymer ?
#
loop_
_entity_poly.entity_id
_entity_poly.type
_entity_poly.pdbx_seq_one_letter_code
_entity_poly.pdbx_strand_id
1 'polypeptide(L)'
;GQVLVQMDDTLQRAEVQQSLAQMSIAKANHKRNQELVAQNFIAQRSLDESAAALQVSEAQLGLSCARLDRMRLIAPFNGVVGIRNVNVGDYVKDGADLINLENIGSLYVDYRLPERYQTKVMPGQTIEVKLDAFSG
;
A
#
# COMPACT_ATOMS: atom_id res chain seq x y z
N GLY A 1 -2.92 7.61 7.34
CA GLY A 1 -2.09 7.87 6.50
C GLY A 1 -0.82 8.71 6.59
N GLN A 2 -0.15 8.81 7.75
CA GLN A 2 1.16 9.49 7.83
C GLN A 2 2.24 8.60 7.21
N VAL A 3 3.18 9.20 6.46
CA VAL A 3 4.36 8.48 5.94
C VAL A 3 5.31 8.18 7.10
N LEU A 4 5.64 6.90 7.27
CA LEU A 4 6.53 6.41 8.32
C LEU A 4 7.97 6.29 7.81
N VAL A 5 8.14 5.74 6.61
CA VAL A 5 9.44 5.56 5.97
C VAL A 5 9.31 5.92 4.49
N GLN A 6 10.29 6.65 3.97
CA GLN A 6 10.46 6.95 2.56
C GLN A 6 11.75 6.28 2.07
N MET A 7 11.63 5.39 1.10
CA MET A 7 12.77 4.79 0.40
C MET A 7 13.19 5.68 -0.77
N ASP A 8 14.39 5.45 -1.31
CA ASP A 8 14.80 6.08 -2.57
C ASP A 8 13.91 5.59 -3.71
N ASP A 9 13.15 6.49 -4.28
CA ASP A 9 12.16 6.23 -5.32
C ASP A 9 12.57 6.78 -6.71
N THR A 10 13.83 7.17 -6.86
CA THR A 10 14.33 7.82 -8.08
C THR A 10 14.13 6.95 -9.32
N LEU A 11 14.46 5.66 -9.23
CA LEU A 11 14.28 4.72 -10.34
C LEU A 11 12.80 4.49 -10.66
N GLN A 12 11.97 4.30 -9.66
CA GLN A 12 10.53 4.05 -9.82
C GLN A 12 9.81 5.26 -10.42
N ARG A 13 10.22 6.47 -10.05
CA ARG A 13 9.72 7.71 -10.69
C ARG A 13 10.09 7.76 -12.17
N ALA A 14 11.31 7.37 -12.54
CA ALA A 14 11.72 7.32 -13.94
C ALA A 14 10.91 6.26 -14.72
N GLU A 15 10.64 5.07 -14.13
CA GLU A 15 9.79 4.05 -14.74
C GLU A 15 8.35 4.53 -14.96
N VAL A 16 7.76 5.28 -14.00
CA VAL A 16 6.43 5.89 -14.15
C VAL A 16 6.43 6.90 -15.29
N GLN A 17 7.45 7.77 -15.40
CA GLN A 17 7.56 8.73 -16.48
C GLN A 17 7.68 8.05 -17.85
N GLN A 18 8.46 6.98 -17.96
CA GLN A 18 8.59 6.18 -19.17
C GLN A 18 7.24 5.55 -19.56
N SER A 19 6.56 4.90 -18.61
CA SER A 19 5.25 4.26 -18.85
C SER A 19 4.18 5.28 -19.23
N LEU A 20 4.21 6.47 -18.61
CA LEU A 20 3.31 7.58 -18.95
C LEU A 20 3.50 8.06 -20.37
N ALA A 21 4.76 8.19 -20.83
CA ALA A 21 5.07 8.56 -22.20
C ALA A 21 4.57 7.50 -23.20
N GLN A 22 4.77 6.21 -22.90
CA GLN A 22 4.26 5.11 -23.74
C GLN A 22 2.74 5.10 -23.83
N MET A 23 2.04 5.28 -22.71
CA MET A 23 0.57 5.40 -22.67
C MET A 23 0.09 6.62 -23.47
N SER A 24 0.78 7.75 -23.41
CA SER A 24 0.44 8.95 -24.17
C SER A 24 0.52 8.70 -25.69
N ILE A 25 1.58 7.99 -26.16
CA ILE A 25 1.73 7.60 -27.57
C ILE A 25 0.60 6.66 -27.99
N ALA A 26 0.31 5.62 -27.20
CA ALA A 26 -0.76 4.66 -27.49
C ALA A 26 -2.12 5.34 -27.54
N LYS A 27 -2.41 6.27 -26.62
CA LYS A 27 -3.64 7.07 -26.60
C LYS A 27 -3.78 7.97 -27.83
N ALA A 28 -2.70 8.63 -28.25
CA ALA A 28 -2.70 9.45 -29.44
C ALA A 28 -2.95 8.62 -30.72
N ASN A 29 -2.33 7.43 -30.82
CA ASN A 29 -2.54 6.51 -31.92
C ASN A 29 -3.97 5.97 -31.97
N HIS A 30 -4.52 5.57 -30.81
CA HIS A 30 -5.91 5.11 -30.73
C HIS A 30 -6.89 6.21 -31.16
N LYS A 31 -6.71 7.43 -30.68
CA LYS A 31 -7.54 8.58 -31.08
C LYS A 31 -7.46 8.83 -32.57
N ARG A 32 -6.26 8.82 -33.17
CA ARG A 32 -6.07 8.98 -34.61
C ARG A 32 -6.78 7.89 -35.41
N ASN A 33 -6.63 6.62 -34.99
CA ASN A 33 -7.30 5.50 -35.65
C ASN A 33 -8.82 5.62 -35.54
N GLN A 34 -9.35 6.09 -34.41
CA GLN A 34 -10.78 6.35 -34.25
C GLN A 34 -11.30 7.39 -35.26
N GLU A 35 -10.55 8.47 -35.47
CA GLU A 35 -10.89 9.50 -36.46
C GLU A 35 -10.82 8.97 -37.91
N LEU A 36 -9.80 8.12 -38.21
CA LEU A 36 -9.62 7.55 -39.54
C LEU A 36 -10.69 6.47 -39.86
N VAL A 37 -11.09 5.67 -38.91
CA VAL A 37 -12.20 4.71 -39.08
C VAL A 37 -13.51 5.44 -39.33
N ALA A 38 -13.78 6.52 -38.60
CA ALA A 38 -14.98 7.33 -38.78
C ALA A 38 -15.07 7.92 -40.19
N GLN A 39 -13.92 8.12 -40.86
CA GLN A 39 -13.81 8.59 -42.21
C GLN A 39 -13.69 7.46 -43.28
N ASN A 40 -13.77 6.18 -42.82
CA ASN A 40 -13.59 4.98 -43.65
C ASN A 40 -12.20 4.85 -44.31
N PHE A 41 -11.17 5.48 -43.76
CA PHE A 41 -9.80 5.40 -44.29
C PHE A 41 -9.05 4.15 -43.86
N ILE A 42 -9.41 3.55 -42.71
CA ILE A 42 -8.81 2.31 -42.20
C ILE A 42 -9.89 1.32 -41.74
N ALA A 43 -9.52 0.05 -41.66
CA ALA A 43 -10.40 -1.00 -41.21
C ALA A 43 -10.64 -0.95 -39.68
N GLN A 44 -11.81 -1.40 -39.26
CA GLN A 44 -12.16 -1.52 -37.82
C GLN A 44 -11.12 -2.30 -37.01
N ARG A 45 -10.51 -3.32 -37.62
CA ARG A 45 -9.43 -4.10 -36.99
C ARG A 45 -8.29 -3.25 -36.47
N SER A 46 -7.89 -2.20 -37.24
CA SER A 46 -6.80 -1.30 -36.82
C SER A 46 -7.18 -0.47 -35.58
N LEU A 47 -8.46 -0.12 -35.44
CA LEU A 47 -8.97 0.54 -34.23
C LEU A 47 -8.91 -0.41 -33.04
N ASP A 48 -9.37 -1.67 -33.23
CA ASP A 48 -9.38 -2.68 -32.17
C ASP A 48 -7.96 -3.01 -31.69
N GLU A 49 -6.98 -3.10 -32.62
CA GLU A 49 -5.57 -3.30 -32.31
C GLU A 49 -4.99 -2.12 -31.51
N SER A 50 -5.33 -0.88 -31.89
CA SER A 50 -4.88 0.31 -31.15
C SER A 50 -5.55 0.45 -29.78
N ALA A 51 -6.80 0.01 -29.64
CA ALA A 51 -7.48 -0.03 -28.34
C ALA A 51 -6.82 -1.03 -27.40
N ALA A 52 -6.49 -2.24 -27.90
CA ALA A 52 -5.76 -3.23 -27.13
C ALA A 52 -4.36 -2.72 -26.72
N ALA A 53 -3.63 -2.06 -27.63
CA ALA A 53 -2.33 -1.47 -27.32
C ALA A 53 -2.42 -0.36 -26.25
N LEU A 54 -3.47 0.45 -26.26
CA LEU A 54 -3.72 1.45 -25.23
C LEU A 54 -3.96 0.77 -23.87
N GLN A 55 -4.82 -0.25 -23.82
CA GLN A 55 -5.12 -1.00 -22.59
C GLN A 55 -3.85 -1.63 -21.98
N VAL A 56 -2.97 -2.20 -22.81
CA VAL A 56 -1.68 -2.75 -22.35
C VAL A 56 -0.81 -1.65 -21.74
N SER A 57 -0.74 -0.47 -22.38
CA SER A 57 0.06 0.66 -21.89
C SER A 57 -0.50 1.23 -20.58
N GLU A 58 -1.81 1.27 -20.42
CA GLU A 58 -2.48 1.69 -19.18
C GLU A 58 -2.17 0.71 -18.03
N ALA A 59 -2.23 -0.59 -18.31
CA ALA A 59 -1.87 -1.63 -17.33
C ALA A 59 -0.39 -1.53 -16.91
N GLN A 60 0.52 -1.25 -17.86
CA GLN A 60 1.94 -1.05 -17.58
C GLN A 60 2.17 0.19 -16.69
N LEU A 61 1.47 1.29 -16.97
CA LEU A 61 1.53 2.48 -16.11
C LEU A 61 1.03 2.16 -14.70
N GLY A 62 -0.10 1.45 -14.58
CA GLY A 62 -0.63 1.02 -13.28
C GLY A 62 0.39 0.20 -12.48
N LEU A 63 1.10 -0.73 -13.13
CA LEU A 63 2.17 -1.52 -12.50
C LEU A 63 3.31 -0.63 -12.01
N SER A 64 3.78 0.32 -12.82
CA SER A 64 4.85 1.25 -12.44
C SER A 64 4.44 2.16 -11.28
N CYS A 65 3.19 2.65 -11.26
CA CYS A 65 2.65 3.43 -10.14
C CYS A 65 2.60 2.59 -8.84
N ALA A 66 2.11 1.35 -8.91
CA ALA A 66 2.05 0.46 -7.75
C ALA A 66 3.45 0.16 -7.16
N ARG A 67 4.48 0.06 -8.02
CA ARG A 67 5.88 -0.06 -7.55
C ARG A 67 6.38 1.20 -6.86
N LEU A 68 6.03 2.37 -7.39
CA LEU A 68 6.38 3.66 -6.78
C LEU A 68 5.70 3.83 -5.42
N ASP A 69 4.43 3.45 -5.31
CA ASP A 69 3.69 3.56 -4.04
C ASP A 69 4.29 2.69 -2.94
N ARG A 70 4.87 1.54 -3.29
CA ARG A 70 5.60 0.68 -2.33
C ARG A 70 6.87 1.31 -1.77
N MET A 71 7.41 2.36 -2.39
CA MET A 71 8.56 3.11 -1.87
C MET A 71 8.21 3.99 -0.67
N ARG A 72 6.93 4.12 -0.35
CA ARG A 72 6.43 4.86 0.81
C ARG A 72 5.69 3.93 1.75
N LEU A 73 6.22 3.75 2.93
CA LEU A 73 5.52 3.04 3.98
C LEU A 73 4.62 4.01 4.74
N ILE A 74 3.31 3.80 4.63
CA ILE A 74 2.27 4.66 5.22
C ILE A 74 1.65 3.92 6.40
N ALA A 75 1.33 4.66 7.49
CA ALA A 75 0.62 4.11 8.64
C ALA A 75 -0.77 3.59 8.24
N PRO A 76 -1.05 2.26 8.37
CA PRO A 76 -2.33 1.67 7.98
C PRO A 76 -3.46 2.00 8.96
N PHE A 77 -3.13 2.35 10.21
CA PHE A 77 -4.07 2.71 11.28
C PHE A 77 -3.48 3.80 12.19
N ASN A 78 -4.29 4.35 13.07
CA ASN A 78 -3.85 5.31 14.09
C ASN A 78 -3.20 4.56 15.25
N GLY A 79 -2.00 4.96 15.65
CA GLY A 79 -1.25 4.28 16.69
C GLY A 79 -0.02 5.08 17.11
N VAL A 80 0.77 4.48 17.98
CA VAL A 80 2.05 5.00 18.43
C VAL A 80 3.17 4.24 17.74
N VAL A 81 4.08 5.00 17.18
CA VAL A 81 5.28 4.47 16.52
C VAL A 81 6.31 4.10 17.58
N GLY A 82 6.79 2.85 17.55
CA GLY A 82 7.85 2.36 18.41
C GLY A 82 9.24 2.72 17.91
N ILE A 83 10.21 1.91 18.29
CA ILE A 83 11.62 2.11 17.89
C ILE A 83 11.75 1.78 16.40
N ARG A 84 12.42 2.65 15.66
CA ARG A 84 12.79 2.40 14.28
C ARG A 84 14.01 1.49 14.22
N ASN A 85 13.98 0.48 13.33
CA ASN A 85 15.07 -0.48 13.12
C ASN A 85 15.92 -0.16 11.88
N VAL A 86 15.75 1.02 11.29
CA VAL A 86 16.40 1.42 10.04
C VAL A 86 16.90 2.84 10.13
N ASN A 87 18.05 3.13 9.53
CA ASN A 87 18.64 4.46 9.45
C ASN A 87 18.67 4.95 8.00
N VAL A 88 18.85 6.26 7.83
CA VAL A 88 19.04 6.82 6.49
C VAL A 88 20.35 6.29 5.89
N GLY A 89 20.26 5.74 4.68
CA GLY A 89 21.37 5.11 3.97
C GLY A 89 21.46 3.59 4.14
N ASP A 90 20.64 2.99 5.00
CA ASP A 90 20.62 1.52 5.14
C ASP A 90 19.97 0.88 3.93
N TYR A 91 20.52 -0.29 3.55
CA TYR A 91 19.92 -1.13 2.53
C TYR A 91 18.80 -1.98 3.12
N VAL A 92 17.58 -1.79 2.62
CA VAL A 92 16.39 -2.50 3.07
C VAL A 92 16.08 -3.67 2.15
N LYS A 93 15.99 -4.87 2.72
CA LYS A 93 15.57 -6.09 2.00
C LYS A 93 14.06 -6.25 2.06
N ASP A 94 13.50 -6.98 1.09
CA ASP A 94 12.09 -7.37 1.14
C ASP A 94 11.80 -8.18 2.41
N GLY A 95 10.75 -7.79 3.14
CA GLY A 95 10.36 -8.43 4.41
C GLY A 95 11.12 -7.97 5.64
N ALA A 96 11.97 -6.95 5.54
CA ALA A 96 12.65 -6.39 6.71
C ALA A 96 11.68 -5.63 7.62
N ASP A 97 11.82 -5.81 8.93
CA ASP A 97 11.08 -5.04 9.94
C ASP A 97 11.70 -3.65 10.08
N LEU A 98 11.01 -2.63 9.59
CA LEU A 98 11.51 -1.24 9.57
C LEU A 98 11.11 -0.46 10.81
N ILE A 99 9.85 -0.63 11.23
CA ILE A 99 9.26 0.17 12.30
C ILE A 99 8.06 -0.58 12.87
N ASN A 100 7.89 -0.50 14.18
CA ASN A 100 6.72 -1.03 14.86
C ASN A 100 5.65 0.05 15.03
N LEU A 101 4.39 -0.29 14.75
CA LEU A 101 3.24 0.58 14.96
C LEU A 101 2.22 -0.14 15.84
N GLU A 102 1.92 0.41 17.00
CA GLU A 102 1.04 -0.20 17.99
C GLU A 102 -0.24 0.62 18.18
N ASN A 103 -1.36 -0.07 18.18
CA ASN A 103 -2.63 0.54 18.57
C ASN A 103 -2.81 0.39 20.09
N ILE A 104 -2.56 1.48 20.79
CA ILE A 104 -2.71 1.53 22.27
C ILE A 104 -4.11 1.98 22.72
N GLY A 105 -5.05 2.16 21.78
CA GLY A 105 -6.43 2.55 22.10
C GLY A 105 -7.23 1.46 22.84
N SER A 106 -6.83 0.20 22.69
CA SER A 106 -7.35 -0.93 23.47
C SER A 106 -6.22 -1.89 23.81
N LEU A 107 -6.14 -2.27 25.05
CA LEU A 107 -5.13 -3.20 25.55
C LEU A 107 -5.81 -4.49 26.00
N TYR A 108 -5.16 -5.61 25.74
CA TYR A 108 -5.57 -6.91 26.24
C TYR A 108 -4.67 -7.31 27.40
N VAL A 109 -5.27 -7.88 28.44
CA VAL A 109 -4.55 -8.39 29.60
C VAL A 109 -4.75 -9.89 29.66
N ASP A 110 -3.68 -10.64 29.47
CA ASP A 110 -3.67 -12.08 29.64
C ASP A 110 -3.28 -12.42 31.10
N TYR A 111 -4.16 -13.13 31.79
CA TYR A 111 -3.89 -13.56 33.14
C TYR A 111 -4.22 -15.05 33.32
N ARG A 112 -3.48 -15.70 34.19
CA ARG A 112 -3.69 -17.12 34.49
C ARG A 112 -4.41 -17.24 35.82
N LEU A 113 -5.53 -17.97 35.81
CA LEU A 113 -6.28 -18.31 37.01
C LEU A 113 -6.07 -19.78 37.39
N PRO A 114 -5.95 -20.10 38.70
CA PRO A 114 -6.01 -21.45 39.15
C PRO A 114 -7.33 -22.13 38.79
N GLU A 115 -7.32 -23.42 38.47
CA GLU A 115 -8.47 -24.20 38.00
C GLU A 115 -9.71 -24.08 38.88
N ARG A 116 -9.54 -23.93 40.19
CA ARG A 116 -10.63 -23.74 41.16
C ARG A 116 -11.53 -22.53 40.89
N TYR A 117 -11.10 -21.59 40.06
CA TYR A 117 -11.89 -20.40 39.66
C TYR A 117 -12.59 -20.58 38.34
N GLN A 118 -12.40 -21.66 37.60
CA GLN A 118 -12.93 -21.89 36.28
C GLN A 118 -14.46 -21.73 36.22
N THR A 119 -15.17 -22.22 37.20
CA THR A 119 -16.65 -22.14 37.29
C THR A 119 -17.18 -20.75 37.67
N LYS A 120 -16.31 -19.86 38.13
CA LYS A 120 -16.66 -18.49 38.56
C LYS A 120 -16.39 -17.43 37.51
N VAL A 121 -15.70 -17.79 36.43
CA VAL A 121 -15.37 -16.87 35.35
C VAL A 121 -16.32 -17.08 34.19
N MET A 122 -17.00 -16.02 33.75
CA MET A 122 -17.93 -16.04 32.63
C MET A 122 -17.53 -14.98 31.62
N PRO A 123 -17.75 -15.20 30.30
CA PRO A 123 -17.57 -14.17 29.29
C PRO A 123 -18.42 -12.93 29.61
N GLY A 124 -17.82 -11.74 29.43
CA GLY A 124 -18.51 -10.47 29.68
C GLY A 124 -18.43 -9.94 31.11
N GLN A 125 -17.73 -10.63 32.02
CA GLN A 125 -17.45 -10.09 33.36
C GLN A 125 -16.46 -8.93 33.28
N THR A 126 -16.72 -7.88 34.06
CA THR A 126 -15.80 -6.76 34.26
C THR A 126 -14.70 -7.15 35.23
N ILE A 127 -13.45 -6.87 34.86
CA ILE A 127 -12.28 -7.10 35.70
C ILE A 127 -11.68 -5.74 36.03
N GLU A 128 -11.36 -5.52 37.30
CA GLU A 128 -10.60 -4.37 37.77
C GLU A 128 -9.12 -4.73 37.82
N VAL A 129 -8.33 -4.03 37.02
CA VAL A 129 -6.86 -4.20 36.99
C VAL A 129 -6.22 -3.04 37.72
N LYS A 130 -5.50 -3.31 38.80
CA LYS A 130 -4.73 -2.31 39.55
C LYS A 130 -3.26 -2.48 39.21
N LEU A 131 -2.63 -1.40 38.79
CA LEU A 131 -1.21 -1.34 38.46
C LEU A 131 -0.52 -0.45 39.50
N ASP A 132 0.47 -0.98 40.20
CA ASP A 132 1.21 -0.23 41.23
C ASP A 132 1.94 1.00 40.67
N ALA A 133 2.26 0.99 39.35
CA ALA A 133 2.89 2.13 38.68
C ALA A 133 1.98 3.37 38.53
N PHE A 134 0.66 3.22 38.70
CA PHE A 134 -0.33 4.28 38.56
C PHE A 134 -1.15 4.52 39.83
N SER A 135 -0.63 4.09 41.00
CA SER A 135 -1.21 4.42 42.27
C SER A 135 -0.95 5.89 42.60
N GLY A 136 -1.82 6.76 42.12
CA GLY A 136 -1.92 8.17 42.45
C GLY A 136 -3.35 8.52 42.79
#